data_a05719317b314c73e6f6ef794a09c835
#
_entry.id   a05719317b314c73e6f6ef794a09c835
#
_cell.length_a   1.000
_cell.length_b   1.000
_cell.length_c   1.000
_cell.angle_alpha   90.00
_cell.angle_beta   90.00
_cell.angle_gamma   90.00
#
_symmetry.space_group_name_H-M   'P 1'
#
loop_
_entity.id
_entity.type
_entity.pdbx_description
1 polymer ?
#
loop_
_entity_poly.entity_id
_entity_poly.type
_entity_poly.pdbx_seq_one_letter_code
_entity_poly.pdbx_strand_id
1 'polypeptide(L)'
;MSYLKTFGPPDVAEARRVTEALLPIDSYESRDGYAPDFLGADNGLDLPGVGVWADDLVALKEEASIDGADPFELRYTHFSVKLAKSRSLPLFSACNINGKLSNRDIERTDVWRRDSRIDNIFQNLREGYGNEREGFFSRGHMTRREDPNWGDDETATRSDGDTFHITNVAPQRQGFNAGIWLDLENYVLDNTDDNDLRVTVITGPILSEDDPVYYNRNVPTSFWKILAFVNARTRRLTTIGYKRSQLTYLPRRNRATFVFGDFDDTQVSIASLQDETGLDLSMYAALDVMAGAGTGFEVRLSSVSDFYLDR
;
A
#
# COMPACT_ATOMS: atom_id res chain seq x y z
N MET A 1 23.10 28.85 -10.35
CA MET A 1 23.39 27.94 -11.48
C MET A 1 22.33 26.88 -11.46
N SER A 2 21.51 26.83 -12.51
CA SER A 2 20.30 26.04 -12.62
C SER A 2 20.65 24.59 -12.96
N TYR A 3 20.33 23.65 -12.06
CA TYR A 3 20.37 22.22 -12.37
C TYR A 3 19.02 21.76 -12.96
N LEU A 4 18.74 22.23 -14.17
CA LEU A 4 17.75 21.57 -15.02
C LEU A 4 18.47 20.42 -15.73
N LYS A 5 18.56 19.24 -15.09
CA LYS A 5 18.86 18.01 -15.81
C LYS A 5 17.59 17.60 -16.56
N THR A 6 17.65 17.62 -17.88
CA THR A 6 16.71 16.94 -18.76
C THR A 6 16.84 15.43 -18.49
N PHE A 7 15.79 14.83 -17.99
CA PHE A 7 15.75 13.39 -17.79
C PHE A 7 15.63 12.71 -19.16
N GLY A 8 16.74 12.15 -19.65
CA GLY A 8 16.74 11.24 -20.78
C GLY A 8 16.17 9.87 -20.43
N PRO A 9 15.84 9.03 -21.41
CA PRO A 9 15.44 7.65 -21.14
C PRO A 9 16.59 6.95 -20.39
N PRO A 10 16.26 6.00 -19.45
CA PRO A 10 17.29 5.25 -18.72
C PRO A 10 18.20 4.53 -19.70
N ASP A 11 19.48 4.43 -19.36
CA ASP A 11 20.46 3.68 -20.17
C ASP A 11 20.02 2.21 -20.26
N VAL A 12 19.65 1.80 -21.46
CA VAL A 12 19.17 0.44 -21.77
C VAL A 12 20.18 -0.65 -21.39
N ALA A 13 21.48 -0.31 -21.30
CA ALA A 13 22.54 -1.22 -20.88
C ALA A 13 22.55 -1.46 -19.37
N GLU A 14 22.13 -0.48 -18.57
CA GLU A 14 22.04 -0.58 -17.11
C GLU A 14 20.73 -1.27 -16.68
N ALA A 15 19.64 -1.06 -17.42
CA ALA A 15 18.35 -1.74 -17.22
C ALA A 15 18.43 -3.27 -17.42
N ARG A 16 19.44 -3.76 -18.15
CA ARG A 16 19.65 -5.18 -18.36
C ARG A 16 20.35 -5.91 -17.18
N ARG A 17 20.84 -5.22 -16.17
CA ARG A 17 21.68 -5.81 -15.11
C ARG A 17 20.94 -6.18 -13.82
N VAL A 18 19.71 -5.75 -13.61
CA VAL A 18 18.92 -6.11 -12.43
C VAL A 18 17.55 -6.54 -12.88
N THR A 19 17.42 -7.80 -13.20
CA THR A 19 16.12 -8.44 -13.40
C THR A 19 15.56 -8.81 -12.02
N GLU A 20 14.34 -8.36 -11.74
CA GLU A 20 13.58 -8.85 -10.60
C GLU A 20 13.51 -10.38 -10.68
N ALA A 21 13.70 -11.05 -9.55
CA ALA A 21 13.59 -12.51 -9.46
C ALA A 21 12.16 -12.96 -9.82
N LEU A 22 12.02 -14.20 -10.23
CA LEU A 22 10.73 -14.80 -10.53
C LEU A 22 10.60 -16.10 -9.73
N LEU A 23 9.50 -16.21 -8.99
CA LEU A 23 9.12 -17.47 -8.33
C LEU A 23 8.22 -18.29 -9.26
N PRO A 24 8.31 -19.64 -9.24
CA PRO A 24 7.34 -20.50 -9.93
C PRO A 24 5.92 -20.29 -9.40
N ILE A 25 4.89 -20.51 -10.24
CA ILE A 25 3.50 -20.32 -9.86
C ILE A 25 3.09 -21.19 -8.67
N ASP A 26 3.53 -22.44 -8.63
CA ASP A 26 3.26 -23.39 -7.56
C ASP A 26 3.79 -22.94 -6.19
N SER A 27 4.84 -22.11 -6.16
CA SER A 27 5.34 -21.56 -4.89
C SER A 27 4.34 -20.65 -4.17
N TYR A 28 3.28 -20.19 -4.84
CA TYR A 28 2.24 -19.34 -4.23
C TYR A 28 1.07 -20.13 -3.63
N GLU A 29 0.99 -21.44 -3.81
CA GLU A 29 -0.12 -22.29 -3.29
C GLU A 29 -0.26 -22.21 -1.77
N SER A 30 0.83 -21.99 -1.04
CA SER A 30 0.84 -21.87 0.42
C SER A 30 0.60 -20.44 0.94
N ARG A 31 0.18 -19.49 0.10
CA ARG A 31 -0.13 -18.12 0.50
C ARG A 31 -1.63 -17.97 0.73
N ASP A 32 -2.02 -17.84 1.99
CA ASP A 32 -3.44 -17.72 2.37
C ASP A 32 -4.04 -16.37 2.01
N GLY A 33 -3.21 -15.34 1.85
CA GLY A 33 -3.67 -13.99 1.58
C GLY A 33 -4.20 -13.28 2.82
N TYR A 34 -5.07 -12.33 2.58
CA TYR A 34 -5.82 -11.61 3.60
C TYR A 34 -6.94 -12.51 4.17
N ALA A 35 -7.06 -12.54 5.49
CA ALA A 35 -8.12 -13.27 6.20
C ALA A 35 -9.21 -12.30 6.69
N PRO A 36 -10.44 -12.37 6.15
CA PRO A 36 -11.52 -11.44 6.53
C PRO A 36 -11.95 -11.56 7.99
N ASP A 37 -11.86 -12.74 8.57
CA ASP A 37 -12.24 -13.05 9.96
C ASP A 37 -11.09 -12.87 10.97
N PHE A 38 -9.96 -12.28 10.53
CA PHE A 38 -8.75 -12.14 11.33
C PHE A 38 -8.98 -11.40 12.64
N LEU A 39 -9.83 -10.37 12.66
CA LEU A 39 -10.15 -9.57 13.85
C LEU A 39 -11.15 -10.26 14.78
N GLY A 40 -11.57 -11.46 14.47
CA GLY A 40 -12.52 -12.31 15.21
C GLY A 40 -13.77 -12.61 14.37
N ALA A 41 -14.38 -13.76 14.63
CA ALA A 41 -15.50 -14.27 13.82
C ALA A 41 -16.71 -13.32 13.73
N ASP A 42 -16.93 -12.51 14.78
CA ASP A 42 -18.01 -11.51 14.81
C ASP A 42 -17.60 -10.15 14.22
N ASN A 43 -16.34 -10.03 13.77
CA ASN A 43 -15.73 -8.79 13.27
C ASN A 43 -15.21 -8.98 11.83
N GLY A 44 -15.95 -9.74 11.02
CA GLY A 44 -15.59 -9.98 9.64
C GLY A 44 -15.45 -8.67 8.84
N LEU A 45 -14.35 -8.54 8.10
CA LEU A 45 -14.02 -7.37 7.31
C LEU A 45 -13.45 -7.83 5.97
N ASP A 46 -14.27 -7.85 4.93
CA ASP A 46 -13.86 -8.27 3.60
C ASP A 46 -12.87 -7.28 2.97
N LEU A 47 -12.17 -7.70 1.91
CA LEU A 47 -11.36 -6.80 1.11
C LEU A 47 -12.19 -5.62 0.58
N PRO A 48 -11.60 -4.42 0.39
CA PRO A 48 -12.29 -3.31 -0.27
C PRO A 48 -12.94 -3.73 -1.58
N GLY A 49 -14.17 -3.27 -1.80
CA GLY A 49 -14.80 -3.40 -3.10
C GLY A 49 -14.07 -2.53 -4.14
N VAL A 50 -14.03 -2.99 -5.38
CA VAL A 50 -13.24 -2.34 -6.43
C VAL A 50 -13.91 -1.12 -7.05
N GLY A 51 -15.20 -0.89 -6.77
CA GLY A 51 -15.92 0.30 -7.21
C GLY A 51 -15.81 0.55 -8.72
N VAL A 52 -15.34 1.73 -9.10
CA VAL A 52 -15.19 2.15 -10.51
C VAL A 52 -14.10 1.38 -11.28
N TRP A 53 -13.26 0.61 -10.58
CA TRP A 53 -12.15 -0.14 -11.15
C TRP A 53 -12.52 -1.55 -11.63
N ALA A 54 -13.80 -1.93 -11.57
CA ALA A 54 -14.24 -3.31 -11.87
C ALA A 54 -13.76 -3.84 -13.25
N ASP A 55 -13.73 -2.98 -14.27
CA ASP A 55 -13.28 -3.33 -15.61
C ASP A 55 -11.77 -3.15 -15.84
N ASP A 56 -11.06 -2.61 -14.85
CA ASP A 56 -9.62 -2.31 -14.93
C ASP A 56 -8.75 -3.16 -14.01
N LEU A 57 -9.22 -4.33 -13.60
CA LEU A 57 -8.46 -5.23 -12.72
C LEU A 57 -7.54 -6.16 -13.50
N VAL A 58 -6.34 -6.40 -12.99
CA VAL A 58 -5.42 -7.41 -13.52
C VAL A 58 -5.87 -8.79 -13.04
N ALA A 59 -6.21 -9.66 -14.00
CA ALA A 59 -6.58 -11.04 -13.72
C ALA A 59 -5.34 -11.94 -13.56
N LEU A 60 -5.47 -12.96 -12.72
CA LEU A 60 -4.54 -14.08 -12.70
C LEU A 60 -4.58 -14.84 -14.04
N LYS A 61 -3.46 -15.42 -14.41
CA LYS A 61 -3.38 -16.38 -15.50
C LYS A 61 -4.20 -17.64 -15.17
N GLU A 62 -4.68 -18.34 -16.20
CA GLU A 62 -5.49 -19.54 -16.04
C GLU A 62 -4.80 -20.59 -15.16
N GLU A 63 -3.49 -20.82 -15.39
CA GLU A 63 -2.67 -21.77 -14.63
C GLU A 63 -2.41 -21.37 -13.15
N ALA A 64 -2.72 -20.13 -12.78
CA ALA A 64 -2.58 -19.61 -11.42
C ALA A 64 -3.94 -19.42 -10.72
N SER A 65 -5.04 -19.68 -11.42
CA SER A 65 -6.40 -19.53 -10.90
C SER A 65 -6.74 -20.66 -9.93
N ILE A 66 -7.47 -20.32 -8.87
CA ILE A 66 -7.95 -21.26 -7.87
C ILE A 66 -9.48 -21.29 -7.96
N ASP A 67 -10.06 -22.46 -8.10
CA ASP A 67 -11.51 -22.63 -8.19
C ASP A 67 -12.25 -22.01 -7.00
N GLY A 68 -13.21 -21.15 -7.31
CA GLY A 68 -14.02 -20.46 -6.30
C GLY A 68 -13.33 -19.28 -5.61
N ALA A 69 -12.06 -18.98 -5.95
CA ALA A 69 -11.37 -17.80 -5.46
C ALA A 69 -11.56 -16.60 -6.41
N ASP A 70 -11.30 -15.38 -5.88
CA ASP A 70 -11.33 -14.16 -6.68
C ASP A 70 -10.17 -14.18 -7.71
N PRO A 71 -10.45 -14.17 -9.03
CA PRO A 71 -9.43 -14.24 -10.08
C PRO A 71 -8.58 -12.97 -10.18
N PHE A 72 -8.86 -11.93 -9.41
CA PHE A 72 -8.14 -10.65 -9.39
C PHE A 72 -7.34 -10.44 -8.10
N GLU A 73 -7.33 -11.41 -7.19
CA GLU A 73 -6.63 -11.33 -5.92
C GLU A 73 -5.26 -11.99 -6.00
N LEU A 74 -4.22 -11.21 -5.79
CA LEU A 74 -2.86 -11.71 -5.60
C LEU A 74 -2.63 -11.98 -4.10
N ARG A 75 -2.71 -13.25 -3.71
CA ARG A 75 -2.50 -13.69 -2.33
C ARG A 75 -1.03 -13.86 -2.04
N TYR A 76 -0.61 -13.29 -0.90
CA TYR A 76 0.71 -13.45 -0.31
C TYR A 76 0.58 -13.94 1.13
N THR A 77 1.69 -14.15 1.82
CA THR A 77 1.63 -14.57 3.22
C THR A 77 1.11 -13.41 4.07
N HIS A 78 -0.11 -13.57 4.63
CA HIS A 78 -0.81 -12.62 5.50
C HIS A 78 -1.32 -11.32 4.84
N PHE A 79 -1.18 -11.17 3.54
CA PHE A 79 -1.73 -10.02 2.82
C PHE A 79 -2.14 -10.35 1.38
N SER A 80 -3.00 -9.50 0.84
CA SER A 80 -3.48 -9.62 -0.54
C SER A 80 -3.39 -8.28 -1.27
N VAL A 81 -3.20 -8.32 -2.58
CA VAL A 81 -3.09 -7.14 -3.45
C VAL A 81 -4.07 -7.25 -4.61
N LYS A 82 -4.69 -6.13 -4.98
CA LYS A 82 -5.37 -5.97 -6.28
C LYS A 82 -4.71 -4.86 -7.08
N LEU A 83 -4.56 -5.07 -8.39
CA LEU A 83 -3.88 -4.12 -9.29
C LEU A 83 -4.83 -3.51 -10.31
N ALA A 84 -4.60 -2.22 -10.61
CA ALA A 84 -5.16 -1.54 -11.77
C ALA A 84 -4.36 -1.87 -13.03
N LYS A 85 -5.04 -2.38 -14.06
CA LYS A 85 -4.44 -2.76 -15.34
C LYS A 85 -3.85 -1.56 -16.09
N SER A 86 -4.62 -0.47 -16.18
CA SER A 86 -4.23 0.76 -16.86
C SER A 86 -3.02 1.46 -16.23
N ARG A 87 -2.80 1.25 -14.92
CA ARG A 87 -1.77 1.92 -14.14
C ARG A 87 -0.56 1.02 -13.87
N SER A 88 -0.72 -0.31 -13.93
CA SER A 88 0.29 -1.30 -13.50
C SER A 88 0.77 -1.05 -12.07
N LEU A 89 -0.14 -0.63 -11.21
CA LEU A 89 0.08 -0.29 -9.80
C LEU A 89 -0.99 -0.94 -8.92
N PRO A 90 -0.70 -1.18 -7.62
CA PRO A 90 -1.73 -1.64 -6.70
C PRO A 90 -2.86 -0.61 -6.60
N LEU A 91 -4.11 -1.09 -6.61
CA LEU A 91 -5.26 -0.34 -6.13
C LEU A 91 -5.18 -0.24 -4.61
N PHE A 92 -4.88 -1.38 -4.00
CA PHE A 92 -4.61 -1.50 -2.57
C PHE A 92 -3.84 -2.79 -2.26
N SER A 93 -3.24 -2.82 -1.09
CA SER A 93 -2.74 -4.00 -0.40
C SER A 93 -3.40 -4.05 0.98
N ALA A 94 -3.96 -5.22 1.36
CA ALA A 94 -4.59 -5.44 2.65
C ALA A 94 -3.82 -6.47 3.44
N CYS A 95 -3.39 -6.13 4.66
CA CYS A 95 -2.52 -6.95 5.51
C CYS A 95 -3.12 -7.18 6.88
N ASN A 96 -2.98 -8.39 7.39
CA ASN A 96 -3.28 -8.76 8.75
C ASN A 96 -2.00 -8.75 9.60
N ILE A 97 -2.00 -8.05 10.72
CA ILE A 97 -0.88 -7.91 11.65
C ILE A 97 -1.24 -8.55 12.99
N ASN A 98 -0.46 -9.55 13.41
CA ASN A 98 -0.66 -10.24 14.67
C ASN A 98 0.48 -9.94 15.65
N GLY A 99 0.28 -8.97 16.55
CA GLY A 99 1.31 -8.56 17.50
C GLY A 99 1.75 -9.68 18.43
N LYS A 100 0.82 -10.52 18.88
CA LYS A 100 1.14 -11.66 19.76
C LYS A 100 2.11 -12.67 19.13
N LEU A 101 2.09 -12.81 17.81
CA LEU A 101 2.94 -13.74 17.07
C LEU A 101 4.01 -13.01 16.24
N SER A 102 4.24 -11.72 16.53
CA SER A 102 5.22 -10.89 15.82
C SER A 102 6.59 -11.55 15.81
N ASN A 103 7.22 -11.59 14.65
CA ASN A 103 8.55 -12.11 14.43
C ASN A 103 9.30 -11.19 13.45
N ARG A 104 9.93 -10.13 13.98
CA ARG A 104 10.58 -9.09 13.19
C ARG A 104 12.09 -9.29 13.02
N ASP A 105 12.68 -10.28 13.69
CA ASP A 105 14.11 -10.57 13.63
C ASP A 105 14.51 -11.29 12.32
N ILE A 106 13.88 -10.86 11.21
CA ILE A 106 14.12 -11.43 9.88
C ILE A 106 15.17 -10.59 9.15
N GLU A 107 16.23 -11.26 8.67
CA GLU A 107 17.27 -10.61 7.88
C GLU A 107 16.69 -10.06 6.56
N ARG A 108 16.88 -8.77 6.33
CA ARG A 108 16.43 -8.10 5.11
C ARG A 108 17.25 -8.53 3.90
N THR A 109 16.61 -9.06 2.86
CA THR A 109 17.29 -9.58 1.66
C THR A 109 17.25 -8.62 0.46
N ASP A 110 16.32 -7.66 0.41
CA ASP A 110 16.09 -6.73 -0.71
C ASP A 110 15.98 -7.40 -2.10
N VAL A 111 15.53 -8.65 -2.13
CA VAL A 111 15.37 -9.40 -3.38
C VAL A 111 14.00 -9.08 -3.99
N TRP A 112 13.98 -8.12 -4.91
CA TRP A 112 12.77 -7.75 -5.63
C TRP A 112 12.30 -8.85 -6.58
N ARG A 113 10.99 -9.06 -6.64
CA ARG A 113 10.36 -10.15 -7.39
C ARG A 113 9.25 -9.66 -8.30
N ARG A 114 9.17 -10.24 -9.49
CA ARG A 114 7.98 -10.20 -10.32
C ARG A 114 7.03 -11.30 -9.88
N ASP A 115 5.74 -11.07 -10.06
CA ASP A 115 4.73 -12.09 -9.83
C ASP A 115 4.49 -12.88 -11.12
N SER A 116 4.73 -14.18 -11.08
CA SER A 116 4.55 -15.07 -12.24
C SER A 116 3.09 -15.38 -12.57
N ARG A 117 2.19 -15.12 -11.61
CA ARG A 117 0.75 -15.37 -11.75
C ARG A 117 0.04 -14.38 -12.66
N ILE A 118 0.68 -13.26 -13.00
CA ILE A 118 0.13 -12.24 -13.91
C ILE A 118 1.12 -11.91 -15.05
N ASP A 119 0.64 -11.26 -16.10
CA ASP A 119 1.50 -10.85 -17.20
C ASP A 119 2.44 -9.70 -16.78
N ASN A 120 3.67 -9.74 -17.31
CA ASN A 120 4.70 -8.73 -17.01
C ASN A 120 4.30 -7.32 -17.46
N ILE A 121 3.44 -7.18 -18.47
CA ILE A 121 2.98 -5.88 -18.97
C ILE A 121 2.21 -5.08 -17.91
N PHE A 122 1.61 -5.77 -16.93
CA PHE A 122 0.85 -5.17 -15.84
C PHE A 122 1.69 -4.94 -14.58
N GLN A 123 3.01 -5.07 -14.68
CA GLN A 123 3.93 -4.92 -13.58
C GLN A 123 4.85 -3.72 -13.82
N ASN A 124 4.87 -2.78 -12.87
CA ASN A 124 5.73 -1.61 -12.97
C ASN A 124 7.17 -1.98 -12.59
N LEU A 125 7.95 -2.36 -13.59
CA LEU A 125 9.34 -2.78 -13.40
C LEU A 125 10.26 -1.59 -13.10
N ARG A 126 11.55 -1.88 -12.88
CA ARG A 126 12.57 -0.90 -12.46
C ARG A 126 12.61 0.37 -13.32
N GLU A 127 12.44 0.25 -14.63
CA GLU A 127 12.47 1.39 -15.55
C GLU A 127 11.38 2.44 -15.29
N GLY A 128 10.28 2.04 -14.66
CA GLY A 128 9.21 2.95 -14.24
C GLY A 128 9.55 3.78 -13.00
N TYR A 129 10.64 3.45 -12.30
CA TYR A 129 11.09 4.18 -11.10
C TYR A 129 12.26 5.15 -11.40
N GLY A 130 12.85 5.03 -12.58
CA GLY A 130 13.99 5.85 -12.98
C GLY A 130 15.32 5.34 -12.44
N ASN A 131 16.35 6.20 -12.49
CA ASN A 131 17.68 5.84 -12.02
C ASN A 131 17.79 6.03 -10.50
N GLU A 132 17.94 4.95 -9.76
CA GLU A 132 18.07 4.96 -8.29
C GLU A 132 19.30 5.77 -7.81
N ARG A 133 20.38 5.78 -8.58
CA ARG A 133 21.58 6.59 -8.26
C ARG A 133 21.29 8.07 -8.26
N GLU A 134 20.31 8.50 -9.02
CA GLU A 134 19.80 9.87 -9.04
C GLU A 134 18.74 10.10 -7.96
N GLY A 135 18.36 9.07 -7.19
CA GLY A 135 17.43 9.13 -6.06
C GLY A 135 16.03 9.58 -6.47
N PHE A 136 15.57 9.19 -7.67
CA PHE A 136 14.35 9.75 -8.21
C PHE A 136 13.09 9.20 -7.55
N PHE A 137 12.79 7.89 -7.70
CA PHE A 137 11.70 7.22 -7.00
C PHE A 137 12.19 5.96 -6.31
N SER A 138 11.71 5.75 -5.10
CA SER A 138 11.84 4.50 -4.37
C SER A 138 10.64 3.60 -4.69
N ARG A 139 10.82 2.30 -4.55
CA ARG A 139 9.75 1.32 -4.50
C ARG A 139 9.10 1.40 -3.13
N GLY A 140 8.07 2.24 -3.00
CA GLY A 140 7.34 2.42 -1.75
C GLY A 140 6.36 1.27 -1.52
N HIS A 141 6.53 0.55 -0.44
CA HIS A 141 5.67 -0.57 -0.07
C HIS A 141 4.24 -0.09 0.28
N MET A 142 3.23 -0.86 -0.14
CA MET A 142 1.86 -0.72 0.34
C MET A 142 1.69 -1.52 1.64
N THR A 143 1.82 -2.83 1.61
CA THR A 143 2.08 -3.59 2.84
C THR A 143 3.54 -3.43 3.20
N ARG A 144 3.82 -2.80 4.36
CA ARG A 144 5.16 -2.57 4.87
C ARG A 144 5.87 -3.91 5.11
N ARG A 145 7.20 -3.94 4.98
CA ARG A 145 8.03 -5.15 5.11
C ARG A 145 7.75 -5.94 6.39
N GLU A 146 7.61 -5.26 7.51
CA GLU A 146 7.49 -5.90 8.82
C GLU A 146 6.05 -6.23 9.23
N ASP A 147 5.06 -5.64 8.59
CA ASP A 147 3.64 -5.83 8.94
C ASP A 147 3.19 -7.30 8.89
N PRO A 148 3.53 -8.09 7.85
CA PRO A 148 3.10 -9.49 7.77
C PRO A 148 4.06 -10.45 8.49
N ASN A 149 5.14 -9.98 9.14
CA ASN A 149 6.16 -10.82 9.77
C ASN A 149 5.69 -11.34 11.12
N TRP A 150 4.86 -12.38 11.10
CA TRP A 150 4.39 -13.05 12.30
C TRP A 150 4.22 -14.56 12.06
N GLY A 151 4.18 -15.33 13.15
CA GLY A 151 4.17 -16.78 13.11
C GLY A 151 5.55 -17.39 13.35
N ASP A 152 5.78 -18.59 12.85
CA ASP A 152 7.09 -19.22 12.92
C ASP A 152 8.12 -18.59 11.96
N ASP A 153 9.39 -18.94 12.13
CA ASP A 153 10.51 -18.36 11.38
C ASP A 153 10.36 -18.56 9.86
N GLU A 154 9.85 -19.72 9.42
CA GLU A 154 9.66 -20.01 8.00
C GLU A 154 8.55 -19.11 7.42
N THR A 155 7.43 -19.01 8.12
CA THR A 155 6.30 -18.17 7.74
C THR A 155 6.67 -16.69 7.72
N ALA A 156 7.35 -16.20 8.77
CA ALA A 156 7.79 -14.81 8.85
C ALA A 156 8.84 -14.48 7.77
N THR A 157 9.80 -15.37 7.50
CA THR A 157 10.78 -15.19 6.42
C THR A 157 10.11 -15.17 5.05
N ARG A 158 9.11 -16.03 4.83
CA ARG A 158 8.34 -16.04 3.59
C ARG A 158 7.53 -14.76 3.42
N SER A 159 6.88 -14.29 4.48
CA SER A 159 6.08 -13.05 4.45
C SER A 159 6.96 -11.82 4.19
N ASP A 160 8.14 -11.72 4.83
CA ASP A 160 9.14 -10.68 4.54
C ASP A 160 9.49 -10.67 3.05
N GLY A 161 9.86 -11.83 2.51
CA GLY A 161 10.19 -11.99 1.09
C GLY A 161 9.02 -11.66 0.15
N ASP A 162 7.79 -11.95 0.55
CA ASP A 162 6.59 -11.68 -0.24
C ASP A 162 6.32 -10.17 -0.35
N THR A 163 6.70 -9.34 0.63
CA THR A 163 6.53 -7.87 0.54
C THR A 163 7.36 -7.23 -0.56
N PHE A 164 8.46 -7.88 -0.99
CA PHE A 164 9.33 -7.42 -2.08
C PHE A 164 8.80 -7.75 -3.49
N HIS A 165 7.53 -8.11 -3.62
CA HIS A 165 6.92 -8.18 -4.95
C HIS A 165 6.62 -6.79 -5.48
N ILE A 166 6.93 -6.55 -6.76
CA ILE A 166 6.69 -5.25 -7.42
C ILE A 166 5.20 -4.91 -7.56
N THR A 167 4.33 -5.88 -7.36
CA THR A 167 2.88 -5.72 -7.23
C THR A 167 2.45 -5.06 -5.91
N ASN A 168 3.32 -5.07 -4.90
CA ASN A 168 3.09 -4.45 -3.58
C ASN A 168 3.69 -3.05 -3.45
N VAL A 169 4.18 -2.46 -4.53
CA VAL A 169 4.90 -1.17 -4.44
C VAL A 169 4.43 -0.15 -5.48
N ALA A 170 4.57 1.12 -5.13
CA ALA A 170 4.31 2.23 -6.03
C ALA A 170 5.48 3.24 -6.00
N PRO A 171 5.64 4.09 -7.04
CA PRO A 171 6.68 5.12 -7.06
C PRO A 171 6.47 6.15 -5.94
N GLN A 172 7.40 6.23 -5.01
CA GLN A 172 7.39 7.19 -3.90
C GLN A 172 8.71 7.96 -3.83
N ARG A 173 8.63 9.25 -3.46
CA ARG A 173 9.83 10.04 -3.17
C ARG A 173 10.42 9.62 -1.83
N GLN A 174 11.74 9.53 -1.75
CA GLN A 174 12.42 9.09 -0.53
C GLN A 174 12.08 9.96 0.69
N GLY A 175 11.94 11.27 0.52
CA GLY A 175 11.50 12.17 1.60
C GLY A 175 10.06 11.95 2.06
N PHE A 176 9.21 11.32 1.23
CA PHE A 176 7.85 10.95 1.59
C PHE A 176 7.82 9.78 2.59
N ASN A 177 8.70 8.77 2.41
CA ASN A 177 8.78 7.61 3.28
C ASN A 177 9.41 7.90 4.66
N ALA A 178 9.94 9.11 4.87
CA ALA A 178 10.47 9.58 6.14
C ALA A 178 9.44 10.48 6.86
N GLY A 179 9.57 10.62 8.17
CA GLY A 179 8.71 11.50 8.98
C GLY A 179 7.44 10.83 9.45
N ILE A 180 6.36 11.61 9.68
CA ILE A 180 5.13 11.18 10.39
C ILE A 180 4.50 9.91 9.79
N TRP A 181 4.61 9.68 8.46
CA TRP A 181 4.10 8.46 7.85
C TRP A 181 4.81 7.20 8.38
N LEU A 182 6.14 7.25 8.45
CA LEU A 182 6.93 6.21 9.08
C LEU A 182 6.64 6.12 10.59
N ASP A 183 6.45 7.26 11.25
CA ASP A 183 6.10 7.32 12.67
C ASP A 183 4.73 6.69 12.92
N LEU A 184 3.73 6.92 12.04
CA LEU A 184 2.44 6.26 12.09
C LEU A 184 2.58 4.74 11.91
N GLU A 185 3.36 4.30 10.94
CA GLU A 185 3.61 2.88 10.69
C GLU A 185 4.30 2.21 11.88
N ASN A 186 5.32 2.85 12.45
CA ASN A 186 6.00 2.36 13.65
C ASN A 186 5.03 2.32 14.83
N TYR A 187 4.26 3.39 15.05
CA TYR A 187 3.29 3.46 16.14
C TYR A 187 2.26 2.34 16.05
N VAL A 188 1.69 2.09 14.87
CA VAL A 188 0.72 0.99 14.67
C VAL A 188 1.36 -0.34 15.00
N LEU A 189 2.53 -0.61 14.44
CA LEU A 189 3.20 -1.89 14.60
C LEU A 189 3.65 -2.11 16.06
N ASP A 190 4.30 -1.12 16.69
CA ASP A 190 4.77 -1.22 18.06
C ASP A 190 3.59 -1.37 19.06
N ASN A 191 2.49 -0.61 18.86
CA ASN A 191 1.32 -0.78 19.71
C ASN A 191 0.62 -2.12 19.50
N THR A 192 0.66 -2.65 18.30
CA THR A 192 0.11 -3.97 17.99
C THR A 192 0.89 -5.06 18.71
N ASP A 193 2.22 -5.00 18.67
CA ASP A 193 3.10 -5.96 19.34
C ASP A 193 3.05 -5.83 20.85
N ASP A 194 3.22 -4.61 21.39
CA ASP A 194 3.28 -4.35 22.83
C ASP A 194 1.99 -4.74 23.57
N ASN A 195 0.86 -4.77 22.87
CA ASN A 195 -0.44 -5.07 23.45
C ASN A 195 -1.03 -6.41 22.98
N ASP A 196 -0.26 -7.26 22.29
CA ASP A 196 -0.74 -8.52 21.70
C ASP A 196 -1.98 -8.35 20.81
N LEU A 197 -2.09 -7.21 20.14
CA LEU A 197 -3.28 -6.86 19.36
C LEU A 197 -3.29 -7.55 17.98
N ARG A 198 -4.47 -7.57 17.38
CA ARG A 198 -4.66 -7.85 15.96
C ARG A 198 -5.12 -6.59 15.26
N VAL A 199 -4.49 -6.26 14.16
CA VAL A 199 -4.80 -5.08 13.35
C VAL A 199 -4.85 -5.47 11.88
N THR A 200 -5.80 -4.93 11.15
CA THR A 200 -5.81 -4.97 9.68
C THR A 200 -5.40 -3.61 9.15
N VAL A 201 -4.45 -3.61 8.21
CA VAL A 201 -3.97 -2.39 7.54
C VAL A 201 -4.24 -2.51 6.05
N ILE A 202 -4.91 -1.52 5.48
CA ILE A 202 -5.14 -1.43 4.04
C ILE A 202 -4.47 -0.15 3.54
N THR A 203 -3.63 -0.28 2.52
CA THR A 203 -2.85 0.83 1.99
C THR A 203 -2.91 0.85 0.47
N GLY A 204 -3.04 2.02 -0.13
CA GLY A 204 -3.01 2.18 -1.57
C GLY A 204 -2.64 3.58 -2.03
N PRO A 205 -2.32 3.76 -3.30
CA PRO A 205 -2.24 5.07 -3.92
C PRO A 205 -3.63 5.62 -4.22
N ILE A 206 -3.78 6.93 -4.26
CA ILE A 206 -4.92 7.59 -4.91
C ILE A 206 -4.53 7.77 -6.38
N LEU A 207 -5.18 7.04 -7.27
CA LEU A 207 -4.89 7.07 -8.70
C LEU A 207 -5.79 8.10 -9.38
N SER A 208 -5.19 9.10 -10.02
CA SER A 208 -5.88 10.19 -10.73
C SER A 208 -5.47 10.26 -12.20
N GLU A 209 -6.37 10.72 -13.07
CA GLU A 209 -6.03 11.02 -14.46
C GLU A 209 -5.03 12.18 -14.58
N ASP A 210 -5.03 13.07 -13.59
CA ASP A 210 -4.12 14.21 -13.49
C ASP A 210 -2.74 13.87 -12.92
N ASP A 211 -2.49 12.60 -12.58
CA ASP A 211 -1.19 12.18 -12.07
C ASP A 211 -0.05 12.51 -13.05
N PRO A 212 1.02 13.14 -12.58
CA PRO A 212 2.12 13.52 -13.44
C PRO A 212 2.83 12.30 -14.02
N VAL A 213 3.26 12.43 -15.29
CA VAL A 213 3.99 11.36 -15.99
C VAL A 213 5.48 11.49 -15.78
N TYR A 214 6.10 10.43 -15.23
CA TYR A 214 7.53 10.24 -15.12
C TYR A 214 7.92 8.86 -15.67
N TYR A 215 9.00 8.77 -16.42
CA TYR A 215 9.47 7.52 -17.02
C TYR A 215 8.36 6.72 -17.74
N ASN A 216 7.48 7.44 -18.47
CA ASN A 216 6.30 6.90 -19.17
C ASN A 216 5.29 6.20 -18.24
N ARG A 217 5.24 6.58 -16.97
CA ARG A 217 4.27 6.11 -15.98
C ARG A 217 3.60 7.29 -15.28
N ASN A 218 2.30 7.18 -15.07
CA ASN A 218 1.59 8.10 -14.21
C ASN A 218 1.97 7.79 -12.75
N VAL A 219 2.50 8.78 -12.05
CA VAL A 219 3.00 8.63 -10.67
C VAL A 219 1.97 9.22 -9.71
N PRO A 220 1.40 8.41 -8.79
CA PRO A 220 0.42 8.89 -7.83
C PRO A 220 0.98 10.04 -6.99
N THR A 221 0.16 11.06 -6.76
CA THR A 221 0.55 12.21 -5.93
C THR A 221 0.20 12.03 -4.46
N SER A 222 -0.68 11.09 -4.14
CA SER A 222 -1.16 10.84 -2.77
C SER A 222 -1.34 9.35 -2.51
N PHE A 223 -1.26 9.00 -1.22
CA PHE A 223 -1.46 7.65 -0.71
C PHE A 223 -2.41 7.69 0.48
N TRP A 224 -3.09 6.58 0.70
CA TRP A 224 -4.04 6.42 1.79
C TRP A 224 -3.78 5.15 2.58
N LYS A 225 -4.27 5.13 3.81
CA LYS A 225 -4.20 3.97 4.70
C LYS A 225 -5.48 3.91 5.55
N ILE A 226 -6.00 2.71 5.73
CA ILE A 226 -7.06 2.41 6.68
C ILE A 226 -6.50 1.44 7.71
N LEU A 227 -6.69 1.75 8.99
CA LEU A 227 -6.47 0.83 10.10
C LEU A 227 -7.82 0.30 10.57
N ALA A 228 -7.91 -1.01 10.84
CA ALA A 228 -9.07 -1.64 11.45
C ALA A 228 -8.63 -2.50 12.64
N PHE A 229 -9.28 -2.33 13.77
CA PHE A 229 -8.98 -3.04 15.01
C PHE A 229 -10.20 -3.10 15.92
N VAL A 230 -10.19 -4.02 16.87
CA VAL A 230 -11.21 -4.05 17.94
C VAL A 230 -10.76 -3.14 19.07
N ASN A 231 -11.45 -2.03 19.26
CA ASN A 231 -11.14 -1.07 20.31
C ASN A 231 -11.26 -1.74 21.69
N ALA A 232 -10.20 -1.71 22.47
CA ALA A 232 -10.12 -2.42 23.76
C ALA A 232 -11.15 -1.90 24.80
N ARG A 233 -11.51 -0.61 24.75
CA ARG A 233 -12.44 0.04 25.68
C ARG A 233 -13.89 -0.24 25.31
N THR A 234 -14.24 -0.05 24.05
CA THR A 234 -15.65 -0.18 23.57
C THR A 234 -15.98 -1.60 23.13
N ARG A 235 -14.99 -2.46 22.90
CA ARG A 235 -15.11 -3.82 22.33
C ARG A 235 -15.76 -3.85 20.96
N ARG A 236 -15.72 -2.73 20.23
CA ARG A 236 -16.27 -2.59 18.88
C ARG A 236 -15.17 -2.59 17.85
N LEU A 237 -15.46 -3.19 16.69
CA LEU A 237 -14.65 -3.02 15.50
C LEU A 237 -14.67 -1.54 15.11
N THR A 238 -13.51 -0.99 14.85
CA THR A 238 -13.29 0.44 14.61
C THR A 238 -12.32 0.61 13.45
N THR A 239 -12.57 1.59 12.61
CA THR A 239 -11.69 1.94 11.49
C THR A 239 -11.26 3.38 11.53
N ILE A 240 -10.07 3.67 11.00
CA ILE A 240 -9.49 5.01 10.94
C ILE A 240 -8.84 5.19 9.58
N GLY A 241 -9.15 6.30 8.90
CA GLY A 241 -8.59 6.64 7.59
C GLY A 241 -7.49 7.70 7.68
N TYR A 242 -6.42 7.53 6.88
CA TYR A 242 -5.32 8.47 6.74
C TYR A 242 -5.02 8.74 5.28
N LYS A 243 -4.53 9.95 5.00
CA LYS A 243 -4.05 10.36 3.69
C LYS A 243 -2.76 11.15 3.82
N ARG A 244 -1.84 10.94 2.86
CA ARG A 244 -0.62 11.73 2.73
C ARG A 244 -0.32 12.04 1.27
N SER A 245 0.14 13.27 0.99
CA SER A 245 0.57 13.68 -0.33
C SER A 245 2.09 13.70 -0.47
N GLN A 246 2.61 13.20 -1.59
CA GLN A 246 4.02 13.40 -1.99
C GLN A 246 4.21 14.55 -2.97
N LEU A 247 3.18 15.34 -3.23
CA LEU A 247 3.22 16.40 -4.26
C LEU A 247 4.33 17.41 -4.04
N THR A 248 4.60 17.78 -2.79
CA THR A 248 5.69 18.72 -2.42
C THR A 248 7.08 18.16 -2.69
N TYR A 249 7.23 16.85 -2.73
CA TYR A 249 8.49 16.15 -3.00
C TYR A 249 8.73 15.86 -4.48
N LEU A 250 7.71 16.06 -5.34
CA LEU A 250 7.84 15.81 -6.77
C LEU A 250 8.61 16.93 -7.47
N PRO A 251 9.42 16.63 -8.49
CA PRO A 251 10.12 17.66 -9.28
C PRO A 251 9.13 18.55 -10.01
N ARG A 252 9.26 19.86 -9.85
CA ARG A 252 8.43 20.82 -10.58
C ARG A 252 8.80 20.83 -12.05
N ARG A 253 7.95 20.32 -12.92
CA ARG A 253 8.16 20.36 -14.38
C ARG A 253 7.88 21.72 -15.01
N ASN A 254 7.04 22.58 -14.39
CA ASN A 254 6.78 23.95 -14.86
C ASN A 254 6.59 24.90 -13.67
N ARG A 255 7.20 26.10 -13.74
CA ARG A 255 7.10 27.15 -12.72
C ARG A 255 5.72 27.81 -12.57
N ALA A 256 4.71 27.39 -13.35
CA ALA A 256 3.44 28.10 -13.46
C ALA A 256 2.33 27.60 -12.52
N THR A 257 2.48 26.45 -11.86
CA THR A 257 1.45 25.95 -10.94
C THR A 257 1.89 26.21 -9.50
N PHE A 258 1.33 27.27 -8.93
CA PHE A 258 1.44 27.54 -7.50
C PHE A 258 0.49 26.56 -6.78
N VAL A 259 1.05 25.56 -6.13
CA VAL A 259 0.27 24.66 -5.28
C VAL A 259 0.16 25.30 -3.91
N PHE A 260 -1.04 25.70 -3.53
CA PHE A 260 -1.34 26.15 -2.17
C PHE A 260 -1.39 24.93 -1.26
N GLY A 261 -0.67 24.97 -0.16
CA GLY A 261 -0.81 24.08 0.98
C GLY A 261 0.41 23.19 1.21
N ASP A 262 0.91 23.29 2.42
CA ASP A 262 1.69 22.22 3.04
C ASP A 262 0.68 21.09 3.29
N PHE A 263 0.71 20.06 2.45
CA PHE A 263 -0.14 18.89 2.64
C PHE A 263 0.63 17.92 3.55
N ASP A 264 0.41 18.09 4.83
CA ASP A 264 0.91 17.19 5.85
C ASP A 264 0.02 15.94 5.92
N ASP A 265 0.43 14.99 6.76
CA ASP A 265 -0.34 13.81 7.06
C ASP A 265 -1.68 14.21 7.69
N THR A 266 -2.76 13.69 7.15
CA THR A 266 -4.11 14.01 7.64
C THR A 266 -4.88 12.74 7.97
N GLN A 267 -5.55 12.75 9.12
CA GLN A 267 -6.63 11.82 9.40
C GLN A 267 -7.86 12.32 8.64
N VAL A 268 -8.46 11.45 7.85
CA VAL A 268 -9.58 11.78 6.98
C VAL A 268 -10.71 10.79 7.17
N SER A 269 -11.94 11.20 6.85
CA SER A 269 -13.05 10.25 6.85
C SER A 269 -12.86 9.20 5.73
N ILE A 270 -13.22 7.95 6.02
CA ILE A 270 -13.15 6.88 5.03
C ILE A 270 -14.13 7.13 3.87
N ALA A 271 -15.22 7.86 4.12
CA ALA A 271 -16.10 8.31 3.05
C ALA A 271 -15.38 9.23 2.05
N SER A 272 -14.50 10.14 2.52
CA SER A 272 -13.65 10.95 1.63
C SER A 272 -12.67 10.09 0.84
N LEU A 273 -12.07 9.07 1.49
CA LEU A 273 -11.19 8.14 0.78
C LEU A 273 -11.93 7.35 -0.31
N GLN A 274 -13.17 6.93 -0.04
CA GLN A 274 -14.02 6.28 -1.04
C GLN A 274 -14.24 7.18 -2.26
N ASP A 275 -14.60 8.45 -2.03
CA ASP A 275 -14.84 9.41 -3.11
C ASP A 275 -13.56 9.68 -3.93
N GLU A 276 -12.41 9.81 -3.27
CA GLU A 276 -11.14 10.09 -3.93
C GLU A 276 -10.54 8.89 -4.67
N THR A 277 -10.74 7.66 -4.13
CA THR A 277 -10.16 6.45 -4.71
C THR A 277 -11.05 5.78 -5.74
N GLY A 278 -12.36 6.03 -5.66
CA GLY A 278 -13.37 5.31 -6.44
C GLY A 278 -13.56 3.84 -6.03
N LEU A 279 -12.94 3.41 -4.93
CA LEU A 279 -13.15 2.09 -4.34
C LEU A 279 -14.48 2.06 -3.56
N ASP A 280 -15.07 0.89 -3.38
CA ASP A 280 -16.16 0.73 -2.41
C ASP A 280 -15.58 0.44 -1.02
N LEU A 281 -15.55 1.48 -0.19
CA LEU A 281 -15.09 1.45 1.19
C LEU A 281 -16.25 1.55 2.19
N SER A 282 -17.50 1.35 1.75
CA SER A 282 -18.71 1.59 2.55
C SER A 282 -18.73 0.78 3.85
N MET A 283 -18.27 -0.47 3.83
CA MET A 283 -18.12 -1.32 5.01
C MET A 283 -17.19 -0.67 6.06
N TYR A 284 -16.08 -0.13 5.62
CA TYR A 284 -15.10 0.55 6.48
C TYR A 284 -15.62 1.90 6.96
N ALA A 285 -16.27 2.68 6.09
CA ALA A 285 -16.84 3.97 6.42
C ALA A 285 -17.94 3.88 7.50
N ALA A 286 -18.68 2.78 7.54
CA ALA A 286 -19.68 2.51 8.58
C ALA A 286 -19.08 2.34 9.99
N LEU A 287 -17.80 1.96 10.08
CA LEU A 287 -17.05 1.69 11.30
C LEU A 287 -16.08 2.84 11.67
N ASP A 288 -16.02 3.87 10.83
CA ASP A 288 -15.09 4.98 10.94
C ASP A 288 -15.34 5.84 12.18
N VAL A 289 -14.30 6.16 12.93
CA VAL A 289 -14.37 7.10 14.05
C VAL A 289 -14.82 8.49 13.61
N MET A 290 -14.63 8.84 12.35
CA MET A 290 -15.04 10.12 11.74
C MET A 290 -16.34 10.05 10.94
N ALA A 291 -17.12 8.96 11.02
CA ALA A 291 -18.33 8.77 10.21
C ALA A 291 -19.41 9.89 10.35
N GLY A 292 -19.31 10.74 11.36
CA GLY A 292 -20.21 11.90 11.53
C GLY A 292 -19.64 13.23 11.02
N ALA A 293 -18.38 13.26 10.58
CA ALA A 293 -17.68 14.51 10.27
C ALA A 293 -17.96 15.06 8.85
N GLY A 294 -18.66 14.28 8.01
CA GLY A 294 -18.94 14.67 6.61
C GLY A 294 -17.73 14.50 5.69
N THR A 295 -17.98 14.49 4.37
CA THR A 295 -16.91 14.45 3.36
C THR A 295 -16.12 15.77 3.38
N GLY A 296 -14.77 15.65 3.31
CA GLY A 296 -13.88 16.81 3.30
C GLY A 296 -13.43 17.29 4.69
N PHE A 297 -13.87 16.66 5.78
CA PHE A 297 -13.32 16.95 7.11
C PHE A 297 -11.98 16.23 7.26
N GLU A 298 -10.93 17.02 7.50
CA GLU A 298 -9.55 16.56 7.66
C GLU A 298 -8.98 17.07 8.97
N VAL A 299 -8.29 16.21 9.73
CA VAL A 299 -7.53 16.58 10.93
C VAL A 299 -6.07 16.47 10.62
N ARG A 300 -5.37 17.62 10.64
CA ARG A 300 -3.93 17.65 10.43
C ARG A 300 -3.23 17.00 11.62
N LEU A 301 -2.29 16.10 11.31
CA LEU A 301 -1.51 15.40 12.31
C LEU A 301 -0.11 16.04 12.38
N SER A 302 0.26 16.52 13.56
CA SER A 302 1.62 17.02 13.84
C SER A 302 2.42 16.02 14.66
N SER A 303 1.74 15.11 15.33
CA SER A 303 2.33 14.05 16.16
C SER A 303 1.36 12.87 16.30
N VAL A 304 1.87 11.76 16.79
CA VAL A 304 1.09 10.55 17.09
C VAL A 304 -0.02 10.81 18.13
N SER A 305 0.15 11.81 19.00
CA SER A 305 -0.86 12.20 20.01
C SER A 305 -2.08 12.92 19.42
N ASP A 306 -2.02 13.33 18.16
CA ASP A 306 -3.12 14.05 17.49
C ASP A 306 -4.17 13.11 16.90
N PHE A 307 -3.95 11.78 16.99
CA PHE A 307 -4.90 10.80 16.47
C PHE A 307 -6.22 10.81 17.22
N TYR A 308 -7.29 10.99 16.48
CA TYR A 308 -8.63 10.81 17.01
C TYR A 308 -8.98 9.31 17.00
N LEU A 309 -8.93 8.70 18.17
CA LEU A 309 -9.12 7.25 18.34
C LEU A 309 -10.49 6.87 18.93
N ASP A 310 -11.26 7.85 19.38
CA ASP A 310 -12.49 7.63 20.16
C ASP A 310 -13.72 8.30 19.53
N ARG A 311 -14.80 7.54 19.51
CA ARG A 311 -16.18 8.01 19.42
C ARG A 311 -16.82 7.99 20.79
#